data_66a9791da3a05a569921557e5d730406
#
_entry.id   66a9791da3a05a569921557e5d730406
#
_cell.length_a   1.000
_cell.length_b   1.000
_cell.length_c   1.000
_cell.angle_alpha   90.00
_cell.angle_beta   90.00
_cell.angle_gamma   90.00
#
_symmetry.space_group_name_H-M   'P 1'
#
loop_
_entity.id
_entity.type
_entity.pdbx_description
1 polymer ?
#
loop_
_entity_poly.entity_id
_entity_poly.type
_entity_poly.pdbx_seq_one_letter_code
_entity_poly.pdbx_strand_id
1 'polypeptide(L)'
;PEYHLIVTEGTDTEPAYFDEIRKIINNSYRDRIQLDIEGEGDNTISLFEKAKRKAFESPNDYRHVWVVYDTDDFPAEHINKTKTLCEQNTTSDICFHAIWSNQCIELWFLLHFGYYQADIHRSEYWPKLTEWLVNIGEGEYKKNRSDMYSVLRPYMDVAINNAKRLNNINVGRTP
;
A
#
# COMPACT_ATOMS: atom_id res chain seq x y z
N PRO A 1 -23.42 -1.52 -4.43
CA PRO A 1 -22.28 -2.06 -3.67
C PRO A 1 -21.08 -2.18 -4.61
N GLU A 2 -19.96 -1.59 -4.19
CA GLU A 2 -18.75 -1.52 -5.00
C GLU A 2 -17.79 -2.66 -4.62
N TYR A 3 -17.20 -3.29 -5.64
CA TYR A 3 -16.16 -4.30 -5.46
C TYR A 3 -14.78 -3.66 -5.67
N HIS A 4 -13.84 -4.08 -4.86
CA HIS A 4 -12.46 -3.61 -4.89
C HIS A 4 -11.51 -4.78 -5.13
N LEU A 5 -10.55 -4.58 -6.03
CA LEU A 5 -9.41 -5.46 -6.22
C LEU A 5 -8.15 -4.77 -5.72
N ILE A 6 -7.40 -5.44 -4.87
CA ILE A 6 -6.09 -4.97 -4.40
C ILE A 6 -5.03 -5.91 -4.96
N VAL A 7 -4.09 -5.36 -5.71
CA VAL A 7 -2.98 -6.11 -6.29
C VAL A 7 -1.67 -5.56 -5.72
N THR A 8 -0.92 -6.40 -5.04
CA THR A 8 0.35 -6.03 -4.42
C THR A 8 1.52 -6.68 -5.14
N GLU A 9 2.62 -5.97 -5.24
CA GLU A 9 3.88 -6.54 -5.69
C GLU A 9 4.53 -7.37 -4.57
N GLY A 10 4.55 -6.84 -3.34
CA GLY A 10 5.10 -7.52 -2.18
C GLY A 10 4.35 -8.80 -1.82
N THR A 11 5.08 -9.78 -1.26
CA THR A 11 4.51 -11.09 -0.91
C THR A 11 4.20 -11.25 0.57
N ASP A 12 4.72 -10.39 1.43
CA ASP A 12 4.62 -10.54 2.88
C ASP A 12 3.90 -9.38 3.58
N THR A 13 4.51 -8.20 3.62
CA THR A 13 4.08 -7.09 4.48
C THR A 13 2.81 -6.42 3.97
N GLU A 14 2.78 -6.03 2.70
CA GLU A 14 1.61 -5.40 2.08
C GLU A 14 0.41 -6.34 2.06
N PRO A 15 0.54 -7.60 1.61
CA PRO A 15 -0.58 -8.53 1.67
C PRO A 15 -1.11 -8.75 3.08
N ALA A 16 -0.25 -8.89 4.08
CA ALA A 16 -0.67 -9.08 5.47
C ALA A 16 -1.47 -7.88 5.99
N TYR A 17 -1.02 -6.66 5.70
CA TYR A 17 -1.69 -5.44 6.08
C TYR A 17 -3.07 -5.29 5.40
N PHE A 18 -3.13 -5.45 4.10
CA PHE A 18 -4.39 -5.33 3.35
C PHE A 18 -5.35 -6.50 3.59
N ASP A 19 -4.85 -7.69 3.89
CA ASP A 19 -5.69 -8.84 4.23
C ASP A 19 -6.49 -8.62 5.53
N GLU A 20 -5.90 -7.95 6.48
CA GLU A 20 -6.61 -7.58 7.71
C GLU A 20 -7.75 -6.59 7.41
N ILE A 21 -7.49 -5.58 6.58
CA ILE A 21 -8.53 -4.63 6.13
C ILE A 21 -9.62 -5.38 5.36
N ARG A 22 -9.24 -6.27 4.44
CA ARG A 22 -10.17 -7.10 3.67
C ARG A 22 -11.08 -7.91 4.57
N LYS A 23 -10.53 -8.57 5.57
CA LYS A 23 -11.31 -9.37 6.54
C LYS A 23 -12.32 -8.51 7.29
N ILE A 24 -11.91 -7.35 7.77
CA ILE A 24 -12.79 -6.43 8.51
C ILE A 24 -13.95 -5.96 7.62
N ILE A 25 -13.66 -5.55 6.39
CA ILE A 25 -14.69 -5.05 5.47
C ILE A 25 -15.60 -6.18 5.00
N ASN A 26 -15.05 -7.33 4.63
CA ASN A 26 -15.83 -8.45 4.11
C ASN A 26 -16.74 -9.07 5.17
N ASN A 27 -16.34 -9.04 6.42
CA ASN A 27 -17.24 -9.46 7.54
C ASN A 27 -18.50 -8.59 7.63
N SER A 28 -18.38 -7.30 7.33
CA SER A 28 -19.52 -6.37 7.41
C SER A 28 -20.32 -6.30 6.09
N TYR A 29 -19.66 -6.49 4.95
CA TYR A 29 -20.22 -6.18 3.63
C TYR A 29 -20.14 -7.32 2.61
N ARG A 30 -19.83 -8.53 3.01
CA ARG A 30 -19.73 -9.75 2.19
C ARG A 30 -18.85 -9.59 0.93
N ASP A 31 -17.65 -10.11 0.97
CA ASP A 31 -16.75 -10.31 -0.17
C ASP A 31 -16.56 -9.10 -1.12
N ARG A 32 -16.52 -7.88 -0.56
CA ARG A 32 -16.33 -6.65 -1.33
C ARG A 32 -14.91 -6.42 -1.76
N ILE A 33 -13.97 -6.98 -1.03
CA ILE A 33 -12.54 -6.80 -1.31
C ILE A 33 -11.95 -8.14 -1.71
N GLN A 34 -11.35 -8.18 -2.88
CA GLN A 34 -10.49 -9.25 -3.35
C GLN A 34 -9.05 -8.79 -3.27
N LEU A 35 -8.21 -9.60 -2.63
CA LEU A 35 -6.78 -9.37 -2.57
C LEU A 35 -6.07 -10.39 -3.44
N ASP A 36 -5.32 -9.91 -4.41
CA ASP A 36 -4.43 -10.70 -5.24
C ASP A 36 -2.98 -10.32 -5.00
N ILE A 37 -2.15 -11.32 -4.85
CA ILE A 37 -0.72 -11.16 -4.67
C ILE A 37 -0.04 -11.59 -5.96
N GLU A 38 0.55 -10.62 -6.63
CA GLU A 38 1.36 -10.87 -7.83
C GLU A 38 2.82 -10.97 -7.44
N GLY A 39 3.32 -11.93 -6.86
CA GLY A 39 4.72 -12.04 -6.44
C GLY A 39 5.73 -11.28 -7.33
N GLU A 40 6.96 -11.29 -7.02
CA GLU A 40 8.04 -10.50 -7.62
C GLU A 40 7.85 -10.26 -9.11
N GLY A 41 7.27 -9.11 -9.44
CA GLY A 41 7.09 -8.66 -10.80
C GLY A 41 8.35 -7.98 -11.32
N ASP A 42 8.56 -8.01 -12.62
CA ASP A 42 9.74 -7.41 -13.24
C ASP A 42 9.78 -5.89 -13.09
N ASN A 43 8.63 -5.24 -12.95
CA ASN A 43 8.51 -3.80 -12.72
C ASN A 43 7.06 -3.39 -12.41
N THR A 44 6.87 -2.14 -12.01
CA THR A 44 5.54 -1.59 -11.63
C THR A 44 4.57 -1.48 -12.82
N ILE A 45 5.08 -1.33 -14.04
CA ILE A 45 4.28 -1.30 -15.27
C ILE A 45 3.68 -2.69 -15.51
N SER A 46 4.47 -3.74 -15.35
CA SER A 46 4.03 -5.12 -15.43
C SER A 46 2.97 -5.44 -14.37
N LEU A 47 3.13 -4.93 -13.17
CA LEU A 47 2.13 -5.05 -12.10
C LEU A 47 0.79 -4.41 -12.50
N PHE A 48 0.82 -3.21 -13.08
CA PHE A 48 -0.38 -2.56 -13.60
C PHE A 48 -1.08 -3.41 -14.67
N GLU A 49 -0.33 -3.93 -15.66
CA GLU A 49 -0.91 -4.76 -16.74
C GLU A 49 -1.54 -6.04 -16.18
N LYS A 50 -0.92 -6.67 -15.20
CA LYS A 50 -1.48 -7.83 -14.51
C LYS A 50 -2.76 -7.48 -13.74
N ALA A 51 -2.77 -6.37 -13.03
CA ALA A 51 -3.94 -5.89 -12.30
C ALA A 51 -5.11 -5.60 -13.24
N LYS A 52 -4.85 -4.94 -14.36
CA LYS A 52 -5.84 -4.66 -15.41
C LYS A 52 -6.42 -5.94 -15.98
N ARG A 53 -5.58 -6.90 -16.35
CA ARG A 53 -6.02 -8.20 -16.87
C ARG A 53 -6.90 -8.93 -15.86
N LYS A 54 -6.47 -9.02 -14.59
CA LYS A 54 -7.26 -9.66 -13.53
C LYS A 54 -8.62 -9.01 -13.36
N ALA A 55 -8.68 -7.70 -13.38
CA ALA A 55 -9.94 -6.97 -13.25
C ALA A 55 -10.92 -7.28 -14.39
N PHE A 56 -10.44 -7.38 -15.63
CA PHE A 56 -11.30 -7.65 -16.79
C PHE A 56 -11.63 -9.13 -17.00
N GLU A 57 -10.79 -10.05 -16.56
CA GLU A 57 -11.02 -11.49 -16.64
C GLU A 57 -11.87 -12.04 -15.49
N SER A 58 -12.03 -11.27 -14.42
CA SER A 58 -12.81 -11.67 -13.26
C SER A 58 -14.32 -11.65 -13.55
N PRO A 59 -15.09 -12.58 -12.98
CA PRO A 59 -16.55 -12.50 -12.97
C PRO A 59 -17.09 -11.36 -12.09
N ASN A 60 -16.26 -10.80 -11.23
CA ASN A 60 -16.63 -9.66 -10.39
C ASN A 60 -16.49 -8.35 -11.17
N ASP A 61 -17.46 -7.48 -11.00
CA ASP A 61 -17.44 -6.13 -11.59
C ASP A 61 -16.74 -5.17 -10.64
N TYR A 62 -15.42 -5.07 -10.76
CA TYR A 62 -14.62 -4.22 -9.91
C TYR A 62 -14.80 -2.75 -10.25
N ARG A 63 -15.20 -1.98 -9.26
CA ARG A 63 -15.27 -0.52 -9.36
C ARG A 63 -13.91 0.14 -9.09
N HIS A 64 -13.12 -0.45 -8.23
CA HIS A 64 -11.81 0.07 -7.83
C HIS A 64 -10.74 -1.01 -7.91
N VAL A 65 -9.63 -0.69 -8.55
CA VAL A 65 -8.43 -1.53 -8.63
C VAL A 65 -7.26 -0.75 -8.03
N TRP A 66 -6.69 -1.29 -6.97
CA TRP A 66 -5.60 -0.68 -6.22
C TRP A 66 -4.30 -1.41 -6.55
N VAL A 67 -3.39 -0.69 -7.19
CA VAL A 67 -2.06 -1.21 -7.56
C VAL A 67 -1.06 -0.71 -6.52
N VAL A 68 -0.55 -1.63 -5.69
CA VAL A 68 0.25 -1.32 -4.51
C VAL A 68 1.69 -1.79 -4.71
N TYR A 69 2.65 -0.88 -4.59
CA TYR A 69 4.07 -1.16 -4.82
C TYR A 69 4.99 -0.27 -3.99
N ASP A 70 6.22 -0.74 -3.81
CA ASP A 70 7.31 0.02 -3.20
C ASP A 70 8.12 0.76 -4.26
N THR A 71 8.73 1.88 -3.88
CA THR A 71 9.56 2.67 -4.80
C THR A 71 11.03 2.25 -4.81
N ASP A 72 11.40 1.34 -3.92
CA ASP A 72 12.78 1.06 -3.56
C ASP A 72 13.65 0.53 -4.71
N ASP A 73 13.09 -0.44 -5.44
CA ASP A 73 13.82 -1.20 -6.46
C ASP A 73 13.47 -0.75 -7.88
N PHE A 74 12.68 0.33 -8.02
CA PHE A 74 12.21 0.77 -9.33
C PHE A 74 12.72 2.16 -9.69
N PRO A 75 13.10 2.38 -10.98
CA PRO A 75 13.37 3.70 -11.47
C PRO A 75 12.17 4.63 -11.33
N ALA A 76 12.41 5.87 -10.99
CA ALA A 76 11.39 6.91 -10.86
C ALA A 76 10.48 7.01 -12.10
N GLU A 77 11.03 6.80 -13.28
CA GLU A 77 10.29 6.76 -14.54
C GLU A 77 9.20 5.69 -14.54
N HIS A 78 9.50 4.48 -14.04
CA HIS A 78 8.52 3.38 -13.96
C HIS A 78 7.40 3.70 -12.95
N ILE A 79 7.74 4.30 -11.83
CA ILE A 79 6.78 4.70 -10.80
C ILE A 79 5.80 5.73 -11.36
N ASN A 80 6.30 6.79 -11.99
CA ASN A 80 5.51 7.85 -12.60
C ASN A 80 4.66 7.33 -13.77
N LYS A 81 5.22 6.44 -14.59
CA LYS A 81 4.49 5.83 -15.70
C LYS A 81 3.35 4.94 -15.22
N THR A 82 3.56 4.18 -14.16
CA THR A 82 2.50 3.34 -13.54
C THR A 82 1.35 4.21 -13.04
N LYS A 83 1.65 5.31 -12.38
CA LYS A 83 0.64 6.31 -11.99
C LYS A 83 -0.13 6.84 -13.20
N THR A 84 0.58 7.25 -14.25
CA THR A 84 -0.03 7.74 -15.49
C THR A 84 -0.92 6.68 -16.15
N LEU A 85 -0.48 5.42 -16.20
CA LEU A 85 -1.28 4.32 -16.72
C LEU A 85 -2.58 4.11 -15.92
N CYS A 86 -2.51 4.19 -14.59
CA CYS A 86 -3.70 4.13 -13.75
C CYS A 86 -4.67 5.26 -14.07
N GLU A 87 -4.18 6.48 -14.19
CA GLU A 87 -5.00 7.66 -14.53
C GLU A 87 -5.64 7.53 -15.93
N GLN A 88 -4.85 7.13 -16.93
CA GLN A 88 -5.32 7.01 -18.33
C GLN A 88 -6.31 5.88 -18.53
N ASN A 89 -6.27 4.82 -17.73
CA ASN A 89 -7.17 3.67 -17.83
C ASN A 89 -8.41 3.78 -16.92
N THR A 90 -8.48 4.79 -16.09
CA THR A 90 -9.66 5.07 -15.27
C THR A 90 -10.80 5.58 -16.16
N THR A 91 -11.98 5.02 -15.99
CA THR A 91 -13.21 5.37 -16.70
C THR A 91 -14.33 5.66 -15.70
N SER A 92 -15.55 5.93 -16.20
CA SER A 92 -16.74 6.05 -15.35
C SER A 92 -17.08 4.74 -14.61
N ASP A 93 -16.65 3.61 -15.16
CA ASP A 93 -17.04 2.27 -14.68
C ASP A 93 -15.98 1.63 -13.78
N ILE A 94 -14.72 1.92 -14.01
CA ILE A 94 -13.60 1.37 -13.27
C ILE A 94 -12.54 2.44 -12.96
N CYS A 95 -12.09 2.50 -11.71
CA CYS A 95 -11.06 3.42 -11.27
C CYS A 95 -9.80 2.66 -10.84
N PHE A 96 -8.67 2.96 -11.49
CA PHE A 96 -7.35 2.44 -11.12
C PHE A 96 -6.62 3.42 -10.22
N HIS A 97 -6.11 2.93 -9.10
CA HIS A 97 -5.37 3.71 -8.12
C HIS A 97 -3.94 3.18 -8.01
N ALA A 98 -2.96 4.05 -8.20
CA ALA A 98 -1.58 3.75 -7.89
C ALA A 98 -1.28 4.16 -6.45
N ILE A 99 -0.88 3.20 -5.63
CA ILE A 99 -0.47 3.43 -4.25
C ILE A 99 0.97 2.98 -4.10
N TRP A 100 1.85 3.90 -3.75
CA TRP A 100 3.23 3.55 -3.48
C TRP A 100 3.71 4.10 -2.15
N SER A 101 4.64 3.38 -1.56
CA SER A 101 5.37 3.81 -0.37
C SER A 101 6.77 4.21 -0.77
N ASN A 102 7.24 5.34 -0.29
CA ASN A 102 8.62 5.74 -0.51
C ASN A 102 9.55 4.79 0.26
N GLN A 103 10.45 4.17 -0.48
CA GLN A 103 11.25 3.00 -0.11
C GLN A 103 10.37 1.77 0.19
N CYS A 104 9.55 1.74 1.25
CA CYS A 104 8.74 0.59 1.60
C CYS A 104 7.54 0.97 2.49
N ILE A 105 6.59 0.04 2.68
CA ILE A 105 5.38 0.26 3.47
C ILE A 105 5.69 0.58 4.95
N GLU A 106 6.83 0.17 5.45
CA GLU A 106 7.24 0.46 6.83
C GLU A 106 7.36 1.96 7.12
N LEU A 107 7.61 2.80 6.11
CA LEU A 107 7.51 4.25 6.28
C LEU A 107 6.08 4.65 6.67
N TRP A 108 5.08 4.10 6.01
CA TRP A 108 3.69 4.32 6.37
C TRP A 108 3.41 3.92 7.83
N PHE A 109 3.93 2.79 8.27
CA PHE A 109 3.78 2.33 9.66
C PHE A 109 4.43 3.31 10.64
N LEU A 110 5.62 3.80 10.34
CA LEU A 110 6.32 4.79 11.18
C LEU A 110 5.58 6.12 11.28
N LEU A 111 4.91 6.55 10.23
CA LEU A 111 4.13 7.79 10.22
C LEU A 111 2.98 7.80 11.23
N HIS A 112 2.55 6.64 11.72
CA HIS A 112 1.58 6.54 12.81
C HIS A 112 2.12 7.03 14.15
N PHE A 113 3.43 7.01 14.33
CA PHE A 113 4.10 7.35 15.58
C PHE A 113 4.83 8.69 15.52
N GLY A 114 5.22 9.14 14.36
CA GLY A 114 5.98 10.37 14.21
C GLY A 114 6.12 10.79 12.75
N TYR A 115 6.69 11.99 12.57
CA TYR A 115 7.00 12.50 11.22
C TYR A 115 8.40 12.02 10.82
N TYR A 116 8.45 11.17 9.81
CA TYR A 116 9.68 10.64 9.24
C TYR A 116 9.79 11.05 7.78
N GLN A 117 10.94 11.55 7.38
CA GLN A 117 11.27 11.82 5.97
C GLN A 117 12.00 10.61 5.37
N ALA A 118 11.88 10.47 4.06
CA ALA A 118 12.42 9.32 3.33
C ALA A 118 13.95 9.37 3.10
N ASP A 119 14.65 10.25 3.77
CA ASP A 119 16.12 10.31 3.80
C ASP A 119 16.77 9.27 4.71
N ILE A 120 15.96 8.58 5.51
CA ILE A 120 16.40 7.46 6.34
C ILE A 120 16.44 6.20 5.49
N HIS A 121 17.53 5.45 5.56
CA HIS A 121 17.62 4.17 4.87
C HIS A 121 16.63 3.14 5.44
N ARG A 122 16.00 2.35 4.57
CA ARG A 122 14.97 1.36 4.99
C ARG A 122 15.43 0.38 6.07
N SER A 123 16.74 0.10 6.14
CA SER A 123 17.31 -0.76 7.19
C SER A 123 17.10 -0.20 8.60
N GLU A 124 16.84 1.10 8.75
CA GLU A 124 16.59 1.74 10.03
C GLU A 124 15.10 1.71 10.41
N TYR A 125 14.20 1.39 9.48
CA TYR A 125 12.78 1.39 9.76
C TYR A 125 12.36 0.30 10.75
N TRP A 126 12.89 -0.90 10.60
CA TRP A 126 12.53 -2.03 11.46
C TRP A 126 12.92 -1.84 12.92
N PRO A 127 14.16 -1.42 13.24
CA PRO A 127 14.52 -1.11 14.62
C PRO A 127 13.66 0.00 15.23
N LYS A 128 13.33 1.04 14.45
CA LYS A 128 12.46 2.14 14.90
C LYS A 128 11.02 1.65 15.13
N LEU A 129 10.48 0.82 14.26
CA LEU A 129 9.16 0.22 14.44
C LEU A 129 9.12 -0.67 15.68
N THR A 130 10.13 -1.51 15.89
CA THR A 130 10.22 -2.35 17.09
C THR A 130 10.24 -1.50 18.35
N GLU A 131 11.02 -0.43 18.38
CA GLU A 131 11.06 0.51 19.52
C GLU A 131 9.67 1.07 19.84
N TRP A 132 8.96 1.58 18.84
CA TRP A 132 7.61 2.10 19.01
C TRP A 132 6.60 1.04 19.46
N LEU A 133 6.62 -0.13 18.83
CA LEU A 133 5.72 -1.22 19.18
C LEU A 133 5.97 -1.77 20.59
N VAL A 134 7.22 -1.90 21.00
CA VAL A 134 7.56 -2.28 22.37
C VAL A 134 7.05 -1.25 23.36
N ASN A 135 7.22 0.05 23.08
CA ASN A 135 6.74 1.12 23.93
C ASN A 135 5.23 1.12 24.16
N ILE A 136 4.46 0.68 23.19
CA ILE A 136 2.99 0.55 23.31
C ILE A 136 2.54 -0.84 23.76
N GLY A 137 3.45 -1.74 24.09
CA GLY A 137 3.16 -3.07 24.61
C GLY A 137 2.81 -4.12 23.53
N GLU A 138 3.15 -3.85 22.26
CA GLU A 138 2.80 -4.72 21.12
C GLU A 138 3.94 -5.63 20.64
N GLY A 139 5.10 -5.56 21.28
CA GLY A 139 6.24 -6.42 20.99
C GLY A 139 7.02 -6.02 19.74
N GLU A 140 7.81 -6.96 19.24
CA GLU A 140 8.72 -6.74 18.13
C GLU A 140 8.01 -6.65 16.77
N TYR A 141 8.52 -5.81 15.88
CA TYR A 141 8.09 -5.78 14.49
C TYR A 141 8.62 -7.00 13.70
N LYS A 142 7.76 -7.59 12.89
CA LYS A 142 8.10 -8.64 11.92
C LYS A 142 7.36 -8.40 10.61
N LYS A 143 8.01 -8.66 9.47
CA LYS A 143 7.43 -8.48 8.13
C LYS A 143 6.12 -9.23 7.90
N ASN A 144 6.01 -10.42 8.44
CA ASN A 144 4.83 -11.29 8.29
C ASN A 144 3.78 -11.10 9.39
N ARG A 145 3.92 -10.06 10.21
CA ARG A 145 2.97 -9.76 11.28
C ARG A 145 1.60 -9.44 10.69
N SER A 146 0.56 -10.17 11.12
CA SER A 146 -0.77 -10.11 10.52
C SER A 146 -1.73 -9.10 11.17
N ASP A 147 -1.30 -8.41 12.23
CA ASP A 147 -2.13 -7.53 13.05
C ASP A 147 -1.76 -6.04 12.96
N MET A 148 -0.89 -5.66 12.01
CA MET A 148 -0.37 -4.28 11.93
C MET A 148 -1.47 -3.25 11.71
N TYR A 149 -2.48 -3.54 10.92
CA TYR A 149 -3.59 -2.60 10.73
C TYR A 149 -4.33 -2.32 12.03
N SER A 150 -4.70 -3.36 12.78
CA SER A 150 -5.40 -3.22 14.06
C SER A 150 -4.55 -2.52 15.12
N VAL A 151 -3.26 -2.85 15.19
CA VAL A 151 -2.29 -2.21 16.11
C VAL A 151 -2.13 -0.72 15.81
N LEU A 152 -2.02 -0.35 14.53
CA LEU A 152 -1.78 1.02 14.09
C LEU A 152 -3.05 1.88 14.02
N ARG A 153 -4.21 1.26 13.92
CA ARG A 153 -5.48 1.97 13.72
C ARG A 153 -5.75 3.11 14.71
N PRO A 154 -5.45 3.00 16.01
CA PRO A 154 -5.65 4.13 16.94
C PRO A 154 -4.84 5.39 16.59
N TYR A 155 -3.77 5.25 15.82
CA TYR A 155 -2.86 6.32 15.42
C TYR A 155 -3.05 6.76 13.96
N MET A 156 -4.12 6.31 13.31
CA MET A 156 -4.35 6.54 11.87
C MET A 156 -4.42 8.03 11.51
N ASP A 157 -5.05 8.85 12.33
CA ASP A 157 -5.16 10.28 12.08
C ASP A 157 -3.77 10.96 12.08
N VAL A 158 -2.88 10.54 12.97
CA VAL A 158 -1.48 11.00 13.01
C VAL A 158 -0.77 10.63 11.71
N ALA A 159 -0.93 9.38 11.27
CA ALA A 159 -0.30 8.89 10.04
C ALA A 159 -0.78 9.67 8.81
N ILE A 160 -2.08 9.90 8.68
CA ILE A 160 -2.68 10.65 7.57
C ILE A 160 -2.13 12.07 7.53
N ASN A 161 -2.06 12.76 8.67
CA ASN A 161 -1.53 14.11 8.76
C ASN A 161 -0.04 14.17 8.39
N ASN A 162 0.74 13.22 8.87
CA ASN A 162 2.16 13.11 8.55
C ASN A 162 2.39 12.80 7.07
N ALA A 163 1.60 11.92 6.47
CA ALA A 163 1.68 11.59 5.05
C ALA A 163 1.32 12.80 4.18
N LYS A 164 0.28 13.55 4.52
CA LYS A 164 -0.09 14.79 3.83
C LYS A 164 1.03 15.85 3.89
N ARG A 165 1.64 16.01 5.06
CA ARG A 165 2.78 16.90 5.23
C ARG A 165 3.96 16.48 4.36
N LEU A 166 4.26 15.20 4.31
CA LEU A 166 5.34 14.64 3.49
C LEU A 166 5.07 14.86 2.00
N ASN A 167 3.86 14.63 1.53
CA ASN A 167 3.46 14.88 0.16
C ASN A 167 3.58 16.36 -0.23
N ASN A 168 3.18 17.28 0.64
CA ASN A 168 3.27 18.71 0.37
C ASN A 168 4.72 19.18 0.20
N ILE A 169 5.66 18.61 0.94
CA ILE A 169 7.10 18.93 0.81
C ILE A 169 7.66 18.36 -0.49
N ASN A 170 7.14 17.22 -0.95
CA ASN A 170 7.63 16.49 -2.11
C ASN A 170 6.86 16.78 -3.42
N VAL A 171 5.95 17.75 -3.42
CA VAL A 171 5.24 18.18 -4.65
C VAL A 171 6.25 18.58 -5.73
N GLY A 172 6.15 17.95 -6.90
CA GLY A 172 7.05 18.15 -8.03
C GLY A 172 8.39 17.43 -7.95
N ARG A 173 8.65 16.68 -6.88
CA ARG A 173 9.81 15.79 -6.79
C ARG A 173 9.41 14.38 -7.21
N THR A 174 10.37 13.65 -7.76
CA THR A 174 10.19 12.22 -8.00
C THR A 174 10.03 11.51 -6.65
N PRO A 175 9.08 10.61 -6.55
CA PRO A 175 8.86 9.86 -5.30
C PRO A 175 10.07 9.05 -4.88
#